data_8ada8f444839f6812c068315c399a4aa
#
_entry.id   8ada8f444839f6812c068315c399a4aa
#
_cell.length_a   1.000
_cell.length_b   1.000
_cell.length_c   1.000
_cell.angle_alpha   90.00
_cell.angle_beta   90.00
_cell.angle_gamma   90.00
#
_symmetry.space_group_name_H-M   'P 1'
#
loop_
_entity.id
_entity.type
_entity.pdbx_description
1 polymer ?
#
loop_
_entity_poly.entity_id
_entity_poly.type
_entity_poly.pdbx_seq_one_letter_code
_entity_poly.pdbx_strand_id
1 'polypeptide(L)'
;MKYIPALLVILLIPCLVHSKSWYKGNTHVHTTLCGHADTTPDAVAQWYHDRGYNFVILSEHNKFIDPSTVKLKGEVRDDFLLVPGEEVTGPVHSTAMNVSRLVPWGFKDKNRSKVIQNHVDEIGKAGGTMILNHPNFSRRIHTHEILPVKNLYMFELYNAHPGVHSFGNAHRPSLELMWDALLEKGMTIYGVSSDDAHKLKKWGEKENNPGRGWVMVRSKKLSSDSLTAAMLKGDFYSSSGVMLEKLERGANHIELSVNEKETACELASEFLFGRPVSKGELGTFIEFIGPGGKVHKTFTGLSASYKTKEAYLRAKVTRRVKNKDGSLREYYAWTQPVFTDGR
;
A
#
# COMPACT_ATOMS: atom_id res chain seq x y z
N MET A 1 -38.99 41.89 46.00
CA MET A 1 -38.68 41.03 44.86
C MET A 1 -37.21 40.67 44.90
N LYS A 2 -36.90 39.41 45.20
CA LYS A 2 -35.50 38.92 45.25
C LYS A 2 -35.15 38.27 43.89
N TYR A 3 -34.17 38.83 43.19
CA TYR A 3 -33.63 38.27 41.95
C TYR A 3 -32.73 37.07 42.28
N ILE A 4 -33.08 35.90 41.77
CA ILE A 4 -32.22 34.71 41.78
C ILE A 4 -31.45 34.72 40.46
N PRO A 5 -30.11 34.77 40.47
CA PRO A 5 -29.34 34.67 39.23
C PRO A 5 -29.37 33.21 38.72
N ALA A 6 -29.76 33.05 37.46
CA ALA A 6 -29.69 31.77 36.76
C ALA A 6 -28.21 31.43 36.51
N LEU A 7 -27.75 30.34 37.10
CA LEU A 7 -26.43 29.80 36.89
C LEU A 7 -26.41 29.03 35.51
N LEU A 8 -25.76 29.60 34.51
CA LEU A 8 -25.60 28.95 33.22
C LEU A 8 -24.49 27.87 33.35
N VAL A 9 -24.90 26.62 33.47
CA VAL A 9 -23.98 25.49 33.44
C VAL A 9 -23.62 25.20 31.99
N ILE A 10 -22.43 25.63 31.57
CA ILE A 10 -21.82 25.25 30.28
C ILE A 10 -21.32 23.82 30.41
N LEU A 11 -22.07 22.85 29.89
CA LEU A 11 -21.59 21.49 29.71
C LEU A 11 -20.50 21.48 28.63
N LEU A 12 -19.25 21.48 29.03
CA LEU A 12 -18.11 21.16 28.17
C LEU A 12 -18.23 19.67 27.81
N ILE A 13 -18.80 19.36 26.64
CA ILE A 13 -18.73 18.03 26.06
C ILE A 13 -17.27 17.83 25.65
N PRO A 14 -16.52 16.90 26.24
CA PRO A 14 -15.16 16.62 25.81
C PRO A 14 -15.23 16.15 24.34
N CYS A 15 -14.63 16.92 23.45
CA CYS A 15 -14.42 16.50 22.07
C CYS A 15 -13.43 15.31 22.14
N LEU A 16 -13.93 14.09 22.02
CA LEU A 16 -13.13 12.88 21.92
C LEU A 16 -12.28 13.00 20.65
N VAL A 17 -11.07 13.53 20.79
CA VAL A 17 -10.06 13.49 19.73
C VAL A 17 -9.66 12.02 19.59
N HIS A 18 -10.26 11.32 18.66
CA HIS A 18 -9.85 9.98 18.31
C HIS A 18 -8.41 10.06 17.76
N SER A 19 -7.46 9.50 18.49
CA SER A 19 -6.11 9.33 17.98
C SER A 19 -6.17 8.44 16.74
N LYS A 20 -5.38 8.77 15.70
CA LYS A 20 -5.25 7.91 14.53
C LYS A 20 -4.56 6.60 14.94
N SER A 21 -5.07 5.48 14.48
CA SER A 21 -4.48 4.15 14.64
C SER A 21 -3.90 3.67 13.32
N TRP A 22 -2.94 2.75 13.38
CA TRP A 22 -2.41 2.06 12.22
C TRP A 22 -3.25 0.81 11.91
N TYR A 23 -3.58 0.63 10.63
CA TYR A 23 -4.35 -0.51 10.13
C TYR A 23 -3.56 -1.21 9.03
N LYS A 24 -3.24 -2.49 9.24
CA LYS A 24 -2.57 -3.37 8.28
C LYS A 24 -3.57 -3.84 7.23
N GLY A 25 -3.26 -3.65 5.94
CA GLY A 25 -4.19 -4.05 4.89
C GLY A 25 -3.52 -4.51 3.60
N ASN A 26 -4.27 -5.29 2.83
CA ASN A 26 -3.90 -5.69 1.49
C ASN A 26 -4.93 -5.18 0.48
N THR A 27 -4.43 -4.57 -0.60
CA THR A 27 -5.28 -3.93 -1.62
C THR A 27 -5.44 -4.78 -2.88
N HIS A 28 -4.76 -5.94 -2.99
CA HIS A 28 -4.74 -6.73 -4.22
C HIS A 28 -4.61 -8.22 -3.92
N VAL A 29 -5.71 -8.95 -4.05
CA VAL A 29 -5.76 -10.40 -3.90
C VAL A 29 -6.91 -11.00 -4.71
N HIS A 30 -6.69 -12.21 -5.23
CA HIS A 30 -7.63 -12.93 -6.08
C HIS A 30 -8.20 -14.18 -5.40
N THR A 31 -9.35 -14.62 -5.92
CA THR A 31 -10.07 -15.80 -5.47
C THR A 31 -10.41 -16.71 -6.65
N THR A 32 -11.03 -17.87 -6.41
CA THR A 32 -11.45 -18.79 -7.47
C THR A 32 -12.35 -18.16 -8.54
N LEU A 33 -12.91 -16.98 -8.28
CA LEU A 33 -13.79 -16.31 -9.23
C LEU A 33 -13.05 -15.76 -10.46
N CYS A 34 -11.73 -15.52 -10.39
CA CYS A 34 -10.91 -15.16 -11.55
C CYS A 34 -10.60 -16.35 -12.48
N GLY A 35 -10.84 -17.57 -12.01
CA GLY A 35 -10.61 -18.79 -12.78
C GLY A 35 -9.17 -19.34 -12.73
N HIS A 36 -8.21 -18.63 -12.12
CA HIS A 36 -6.82 -19.08 -11.99
C HIS A 36 -6.22 -18.97 -10.60
N ALA A 37 -6.93 -18.37 -9.63
CA ALA A 37 -6.63 -18.52 -8.22
C ALA A 37 -7.28 -19.81 -7.67
N ASP A 38 -6.77 -20.30 -6.54
CA ASP A 38 -7.09 -21.65 -6.03
C ASP A 38 -8.00 -21.67 -4.80
N THR A 39 -8.39 -20.52 -4.26
CA THR A 39 -9.07 -20.40 -2.97
C THR A 39 -10.31 -19.50 -3.06
N THR A 40 -11.41 -19.90 -2.39
CA THR A 40 -12.67 -19.16 -2.42
C THR A 40 -12.60 -17.81 -1.72
N PRO A 41 -13.49 -16.84 -2.02
CA PRO A 41 -13.53 -15.54 -1.36
C PRO A 41 -13.54 -15.63 0.17
N ASP A 42 -14.38 -16.49 0.73
CA ASP A 42 -14.49 -16.71 2.18
C ASP A 42 -13.17 -17.15 2.79
N ALA A 43 -12.50 -18.12 2.16
CA ALA A 43 -11.24 -18.66 2.67
C ALA A 43 -10.06 -17.70 2.49
N VAL A 44 -10.06 -16.87 1.44
CA VAL A 44 -9.07 -15.80 1.28
C VAL A 44 -9.26 -14.74 2.36
N ALA A 45 -10.48 -14.25 2.54
CA ALA A 45 -10.80 -13.27 3.58
C ALA A 45 -10.45 -13.81 4.99
N GLN A 46 -10.79 -15.08 5.27
CA GLN A 46 -10.43 -15.76 6.51
C GLN A 46 -8.91 -15.78 6.73
N TRP A 47 -8.14 -16.06 5.69
CA TRP A 47 -6.68 -16.10 5.80
C TRP A 47 -6.10 -14.77 6.28
N TYR A 48 -6.56 -13.64 5.72
CA TYR A 48 -6.12 -12.30 6.14
C TYR A 48 -6.61 -11.94 7.54
N HIS A 49 -7.88 -12.26 7.85
CA HIS A 49 -8.44 -12.09 9.17
C HIS A 49 -7.61 -12.77 10.25
N ASP A 50 -7.28 -14.06 10.06
CA ASP A 50 -6.58 -14.89 11.05
C ASP A 50 -5.11 -14.48 11.23
N ARG A 51 -4.56 -13.66 10.32
CA ARG A 51 -3.17 -13.18 10.35
C ARG A 51 -3.04 -11.70 10.71
N GLY A 52 -4.05 -11.16 11.37
CA GLY A 52 -3.98 -9.83 11.96
C GLY A 52 -4.05 -8.69 10.97
N TYR A 53 -4.48 -8.94 9.72
CA TYR A 53 -4.84 -7.84 8.83
C TYR A 53 -6.12 -7.17 9.32
N ASN A 54 -6.18 -5.85 9.19
CA ASN A 54 -7.37 -5.08 9.55
C ASN A 54 -8.29 -4.86 8.36
N PHE A 55 -7.76 -4.91 7.13
CA PHE A 55 -8.60 -4.84 5.95
C PHE A 55 -8.00 -5.57 4.76
N VAL A 56 -8.87 -5.98 3.84
CA VAL A 56 -8.49 -6.54 2.54
C VAL A 56 -9.48 -6.14 1.46
N ILE A 57 -8.99 -5.97 0.23
CA ILE A 57 -9.80 -5.83 -0.98
C ILE A 57 -9.71 -7.17 -1.72
N LEU A 58 -10.84 -7.88 -1.88
CA LEU A 58 -10.94 -9.01 -2.79
C LEU A 58 -11.08 -8.45 -4.20
N SER A 59 -9.96 -8.22 -4.88
CA SER A 59 -9.87 -7.47 -6.13
C SER A 59 -9.93 -8.38 -7.36
N GLU A 60 -11.07 -9.03 -7.56
CA GLU A 60 -11.27 -9.93 -8.71
C GLU A 60 -11.18 -9.20 -10.05
N HIS A 61 -10.70 -9.92 -11.08
CA HIS A 61 -10.67 -9.43 -12.45
C HIS A 61 -12.08 -9.15 -12.98
N ASN A 62 -12.43 -7.86 -13.10
CA ASN A 62 -13.69 -7.40 -13.67
C ASN A 62 -14.92 -8.04 -13.02
N LYS A 63 -14.84 -8.26 -11.71
CA LYS A 63 -15.93 -8.81 -10.90
C LYS A 63 -15.95 -8.12 -9.54
N PHE A 64 -17.06 -7.48 -9.24
CA PHE A 64 -17.29 -6.90 -7.93
C PHE A 64 -17.80 -7.97 -6.96
N ILE A 65 -17.07 -8.19 -5.87
CA ILE A 65 -17.52 -9.04 -4.77
C ILE A 65 -18.15 -8.13 -3.71
N ASP A 66 -19.46 -8.30 -3.49
CA ASP A 66 -20.12 -7.61 -2.37
C ASP A 66 -19.58 -8.16 -1.04
N PRO A 67 -18.93 -7.32 -0.20
CA PRO A 67 -18.39 -7.75 1.09
C PRO A 67 -19.40 -8.46 1.99
N SER A 68 -20.68 -8.11 1.90
CA SER A 68 -21.74 -8.72 2.71
C SER A 68 -22.01 -10.20 2.37
N THR A 69 -21.58 -10.64 1.20
CA THR A 69 -21.75 -12.04 0.75
C THR A 69 -20.65 -12.96 1.25
N VAL A 70 -19.51 -12.41 1.70
CA VAL A 70 -18.36 -13.18 2.19
C VAL A 70 -18.60 -13.63 3.63
N LYS A 71 -18.39 -14.92 3.90
CA LYS A 71 -18.66 -15.54 5.19
C LYS A 71 -17.36 -15.96 5.88
N LEU A 72 -17.06 -15.33 7.01
CA LEU A 72 -15.98 -15.76 7.90
C LEU A 72 -16.49 -16.81 8.90
N LYS A 73 -15.59 -17.67 9.33
CA LYS A 73 -15.85 -18.71 10.33
C LYS A 73 -15.43 -18.25 11.72
N GLY A 74 -16.19 -18.64 12.74
CA GLY A 74 -15.91 -18.28 14.12
C GLY A 74 -16.27 -16.83 14.44
N GLU A 75 -15.65 -16.30 15.49
CA GLU A 75 -15.83 -14.92 15.91
C GLU A 75 -15.03 -13.99 14.98
N VAL A 76 -15.73 -13.05 14.36
CA VAL A 76 -15.11 -12.03 13.51
C VAL A 76 -14.61 -10.90 14.40
N ARG A 77 -13.34 -10.55 14.28
CA ARG A 77 -12.75 -9.45 15.04
C ARG A 77 -13.38 -8.11 14.64
N ASP A 78 -13.69 -7.27 15.59
CA ASP A 78 -14.25 -5.92 15.36
C ASP A 78 -13.30 -5.00 14.57
N ASP A 79 -12.01 -5.37 14.49
CA ASP A 79 -10.98 -4.64 13.78
C ASP A 79 -10.63 -5.28 12.41
N PHE A 80 -11.57 -5.97 11.76
CA PHE A 80 -11.44 -6.51 10.41
C PHE A 80 -12.52 -6.00 9.46
N LEU A 81 -12.13 -5.57 8.27
CA LEU A 81 -13.01 -4.98 7.26
C LEU A 81 -12.69 -5.51 5.85
N LEU A 82 -13.71 -5.92 5.12
CA LEU A 82 -13.64 -6.08 3.67
C LEU A 82 -13.97 -4.74 3.00
N VAL A 83 -12.98 -4.13 2.38
CA VAL A 83 -13.17 -2.91 1.58
C VAL A 83 -13.71 -3.31 0.21
N PRO A 84 -14.86 -2.77 -0.24
CA PRO A 84 -15.41 -3.12 -1.55
C PRO A 84 -14.47 -2.65 -2.66
N GLY A 85 -14.24 -3.54 -3.63
CA GLY A 85 -13.34 -3.24 -4.75
C GLY A 85 -13.24 -4.37 -5.75
N GLU A 86 -12.48 -4.13 -6.80
CA GLU A 86 -12.18 -5.08 -7.87
C GLU A 86 -10.89 -4.70 -8.58
N GLU A 87 -10.35 -5.59 -9.42
CA GLU A 87 -9.32 -5.25 -10.38
C GLU A 87 -9.93 -5.05 -11.77
N VAL A 88 -9.99 -3.79 -12.22
CA VAL A 88 -10.36 -3.43 -13.59
C VAL A 88 -9.24 -3.86 -14.52
N THR A 89 -9.47 -4.90 -15.31
CA THR A 89 -8.45 -5.61 -16.08
C THR A 89 -8.66 -5.46 -17.58
N GLY A 90 -7.57 -5.17 -18.28
CA GLY A 90 -7.52 -5.05 -19.73
C GLY A 90 -6.08 -4.84 -20.22
N PRO A 91 -5.82 -3.87 -21.11
CA PRO A 91 -4.45 -3.47 -21.47
C PRO A 91 -3.67 -2.84 -20.33
N VAL A 92 -4.38 -2.34 -19.31
CA VAL A 92 -3.92 -1.81 -18.03
C VAL A 92 -4.71 -2.50 -16.94
N HIS A 93 -4.09 -2.75 -15.81
CA HIS A 93 -4.74 -3.29 -14.62
C HIS A 93 -4.78 -2.24 -13.52
N SER A 94 -5.87 -2.19 -12.78
CA SER A 94 -6.09 -1.18 -11.74
C SER A 94 -6.99 -1.69 -10.63
N THR A 95 -6.56 -1.59 -9.39
CA THR A 95 -7.48 -1.80 -8.26
C THR A 95 -8.42 -0.61 -8.13
N ALA A 96 -9.72 -0.88 -8.22
CA ALA A 96 -10.80 0.03 -7.88
C ALA A 96 -11.10 -0.12 -6.39
N MET A 97 -10.57 0.78 -5.56
CA MET A 97 -10.75 0.75 -4.11
C MET A 97 -11.98 1.55 -3.70
N ASN A 98 -12.79 0.96 -2.81
CA ASN A 98 -13.98 1.58 -2.21
C ASN A 98 -15.04 2.00 -3.24
N VAL A 99 -15.33 1.13 -4.19
CA VAL A 99 -16.38 1.32 -5.18
C VAL A 99 -17.72 0.73 -4.71
N SER A 100 -18.82 1.31 -5.17
CA SER A 100 -20.17 0.90 -4.79
C SER A 100 -20.80 -0.10 -5.77
N ARG A 101 -20.15 -0.37 -6.89
CA ARG A 101 -20.64 -1.23 -7.97
C ARG A 101 -19.51 -1.68 -8.87
N LEU A 102 -19.79 -2.66 -9.73
CA LEU A 102 -18.91 -3.07 -10.81
C LEU A 102 -18.55 -1.86 -11.69
N VAL A 103 -17.25 -1.68 -11.93
CA VAL A 103 -16.71 -0.61 -12.79
C VAL A 103 -16.74 -1.08 -14.26
N PRO A 104 -17.14 -0.24 -15.21
CA PRO A 104 -17.00 -0.56 -16.63
C PRO A 104 -15.56 -0.87 -16.99
N TRP A 105 -15.37 -1.89 -17.80
CA TRP A 105 -14.07 -2.40 -18.23
C TRP A 105 -14.04 -2.70 -19.72
N GLY A 106 -12.88 -3.12 -20.24
CA GLY A 106 -12.73 -3.48 -21.66
C GLY A 106 -12.36 -2.31 -22.56
N PHE A 107 -11.82 -1.22 -21.99
CA PHE A 107 -11.29 -0.09 -22.75
C PHE A 107 -10.14 -0.53 -23.66
N LYS A 108 -10.33 -0.37 -24.97
CA LYS A 108 -9.38 -0.78 -26.01
C LYS A 108 -8.88 0.45 -26.76
N ASP A 109 -7.91 1.15 -26.21
CA ASP A 109 -7.19 2.21 -26.92
C ASP A 109 -5.70 1.81 -27.05
N LYS A 110 -5.09 2.17 -28.17
CA LYS A 110 -3.64 1.98 -28.36
C LYS A 110 -2.83 2.91 -27.47
N ASN A 111 -3.40 4.04 -27.10
CA ASN A 111 -2.82 5.00 -26.14
C ASN A 111 -3.20 4.58 -24.72
N ARG A 112 -2.25 3.96 -24.01
CA ARG A 112 -2.47 3.50 -22.63
C ARG A 112 -2.74 4.61 -21.61
N SER A 113 -2.25 5.84 -21.85
CA SER A 113 -2.62 6.98 -21.01
C SER A 113 -4.13 7.22 -21.01
N LYS A 114 -4.80 7.05 -22.18
CA LYS A 114 -6.26 7.15 -22.26
C LYS A 114 -6.96 6.01 -21.55
N VAL A 115 -6.41 4.79 -21.63
CA VAL A 115 -6.96 3.64 -20.89
C VAL A 115 -6.87 3.88 -19.40
N ILE A 116 -5.70 4.33 -18.91
CA ILE A 116 -5.50 4.67 -17.49
C ILE A 116 -6.48 5.78 -17.06
N GLN A 117 -6.64 6.84 -17.89
CA GLN A 117 -7.58 7.91 -17.58
C GLN A 117 -9.03 7.40 -17.51
N ASN A 118 -9.45 6.54 -18.43
CA ASN A 118 -10.77 5.93 -18.40
C ASN A 118 -11.00 5.11 -17.11
N HIS A 119 -9.97 4.37 -16.63
CA HIS A 119 -10.06 3.67 -15.36
C HIS A 119 -10.23 4.66 -14.20
N VAL A 120 -9.44 5.73 -14.13
CA VAL A 120 -9.59 6.79 -13.11
C VAL A 120 -11.01 7.36 -13.11
N ASP A 121 -11.52 7.71 -14.30
CA ASP A 121 -12.81 8.37 -14.45
C ASP A 121 -13.98 7.45 -14.07
N GLU A 122 -13.96 6.19 -14.54
CA GLU A 122 -15.04 5.23 -14.25
C GLU A 122 -15.03 4.74 -12.79
N ILE A 123 -13.84 4.54 -12.20
CA ILE A 123 -13.69 4.22 -10.78
C ILE A 123 -14.20 5.39 -9.93
N GLY A 124 -13.87 6.63 -10.32
CA GLY A 124 -14.39 7.83 -9.65
C GLY A 124 -15.92 7.94 -9.72
N LYS A 125 -16.54 7.63 -10.87
CA LYS A 125 -18.01 7.57 -11.01
C LYS A 125 -18.67 6.47 -10.18
N ALA A 126 -17.91 5.43 -9.83
CA ALA A 126 -18.36 4.38 -8.91
C ALA A 126 -18.15 4.74 -7.43
N GLY A 127 -17.64 5.95 -7.13
CA GLY A 127 -17.41 6.46 -5.78
C GLY A 127 -16.04 6.14 -5.19
N GLY A 128 -15.19 5.41 -5.93
CA GLY A 128 -13.91 4.92 -5.44
C GLY A 128 -12.70 5.72 -5.90
N THR A 129 -11.52 5.14 -5.66
CA THR A 129 -10.23 5.65 -6.13
C THR A 129 -9.40 4.54 -6.76
N MET A 130 -8.53 4.92 -7.69
CA MET A 130 -7.70 3.99 -8.45
C MET A 130 -6.32 3.80 -7.82
N ILE A 131 -5.86 2.55 -7.78
CA ILE A 131 -4.45 2.17 -7.66
C ILE A 131 -4.02 1.57 -8.99
N LEU A 132 -3.00 2.12 -9.65
CA LEU A 132 -2.45 1.53 -10.87
C LEU A 132 -1.63 0.28 -10.52
N ASN A 133 -2.06 -0.90 -10.95
CA ASN A 133 -1.45 -2.16 -10.57
C ASN A 133 -0.18 -2.46 -11.38
N HIS A 134 0.78 -3.07 -10.73
CA HIS A 134 2.00 -3.71 -11.25
C HIS A 134 2.52 -3.18 -12.61
N PRO A 135 2.94 -1.90 -12.71
CA PRO A 135 3.35 -1.29 -13.99
C PRO A 135 4.44 -2.06 -14.75
N ASN A 136 5.25 -2.85 -14.05
CA ASN A 136 6.31 -3.67 -14.64
C ASN A 136 5.89 -5.10 -15.04
N PHE A 137 4.62 -5.48 -14.82
CA PHE A 137 4.14 -6.80 -15.23
C PHE A 137 3.95 -6.86 -16.75
N SER A 138 4.21 -8.03 -17.38
CA SER A 138 3.94 -8.32 -18.79
C SER A 138 4.27 -7.15 -19.75
N ARG A 139 3.26 -6.49 -20.29
CA ARG A 139 3.40 -5.29 -21.13
C ARG A 139 3.61 -4.06 -20.27
N ARG A 140 4.85 -3.82 -19.90
CA ARG A 140 5.27 -2.71 -19.04
C ARG A 140 4.59 -1.39 -19.41
N ILE A 141 4.07 -0.68 -18.39
CA ILE A 141 3.61 0.69 -18.47
C ILE A 141 4.82 1.61 -18.24
N HIS A 142 4.98 2.62 -19.07
CA HIS A 142 6.10 3.55 -18.99
C HIS A 142 5.70 4.84 -18.25
N THR A 143 6.67 5.51 -17.64
CA THR A 143 6.49 6.79 -16.95
C THR A 143 5.75 7.82 -17.80
N HIS A 144 6.09 7.93 -19.10
CA HIS A 144 5.45 8.88 -20.01
C HIS A 144 3.96 8.57 -20.30
N GLU A 145 3.51 7.33 -20.05
CA GLU A 145 2.12 6.94 -20.20
C GLU A 145 1.30 7.28 -18.94
N ILE A 146 1.96 7.40 -17.78
CA ILE A 146 1.35 7.78 -16.50
C ILE A 146 1.26 9.31 -16.36
N LEU A 147 2.30 10.04 -16.75
CA LEU A 147 2.42 11.49 -16.55
C LEU A 147 1.24 12.33 -17.05
N PRO A 148 0.57 12.04 -18.19
CA PRO A 148 -0.57 12.81 -18.65
C PRO A 148 -1.86 12.56 -17.87
N VAL A 149 -1.91 11.50 -17.06
CA VAL A 149 -3.13 11.05 -16.37
C VAL A 149 -3.42 11.98 -15.20
N LYS A 150 -4.66 12.44 -15.11
CA LYS A 150 -5.12 13.31 -14.03
C LYS A 150 -5.84 12.51 -12.96
N ASN A 151 -5.73 12.96 -11.70
CA ASN A 151 -6.39 12.35 -10.54
C ASN A 151 -5.97 10.88 -10.27
N LEU A 152 -4.78 10.49 -10.74
CA LEU A 152 -4.14 9.24 -10.36
C LEU A 152 -3.18 9.52 -9.21
N TYR A 153 -3.53 9.05 -8.01
CA TYR A 153 -2.79 9.33 -6.78
C TYR A 153 -2.02 8.15 -6.23
N MET A 154 -2.25 6.94 -6.73
CA MET A 154 -1.63 5.73 -6.20
C MET A 154 -1.23 4.76 -7.32
N PHE A 155 -0.12 4.05 -7.10
CA PHE A 155 0.31 2.96 -7.94
C PHE A 155 1.01 1.89 -7.09
N GLU A 156 1.09 0.66 -7.58
CA GLU A 156 1.87 -0.38 -6.90
C GLU A 156 3.36 -0.16 -7.10
N LEU A 157 4.00 0.27 -6.02
CA LEU A 157 5.45 0.38 -5.88
C LEU A 157 6.10 -0.99 -5.68
N TYR A 158 5.42 -1.84 -4.93
CA TYR A 158 5.82 -3.20 -4.69
C TYR A 158 4.60 -4.12 -4.81
N ASN A 159 4.71 -5.10 -5.66
CA ASN A 159 3.75 -6.18 -5.81
C ASN A 159 4.51 -7.49 -5.61
N ALA A 160 4.04 -8.34 -4.71
CA ALA A 160 4.76 -9.54 -4.30
C ALA A 160 4.59 -10.73 -5.26
N HIS A 161 3.78 -10.58 -6.31
CA HIS A 161 3.65 -11.61 -7.35
C HIS A 161 4.99 -11.82 -8.08
N PRO A 162 5.50 -13.06 -8.19
CA PRO A 162 6.83 -13.34 -8.74
C PRO A 162 7.04 -12.87 -10.20
N GLY A 163 5.96 -12.73 -10.97
CA GLY A 163 5.98 -12.22 -12.35
C GLY A 163 6.09 -10.70 -12.45
N VAL A 164 5.98 -9.98 -11.33
CA VAL A 164 6.11 -8.52 -11.30
C VAL A 164 7.55 -8.15 -10.98
N HIS A 165 8.18 -7.40 -11.86
CA HIS A 165 9.56 -6.95 -11.69
C HIS A 165 9.64 -5.63 -10.89
N SER A 166 9.17 -5.63 -9.63
CA SER A 166 9.14 -4.42 -8.79
C SER A 166 10.53 -3.79 -8.60
N PHE A 167 11.56 -4.62 -8.47
CA PHE A 167 12.96 -4.18 -8.35
C PHE A 167 13.68 -3.97 -9.69
N GLY A 168 12.93 -4.07 -10.80
CA GLY A 168 13.51 -3.96 -12.15
C GLY A 168 14.35 -5.18 -12.54
N ASN A 169 14.93 -5.09 -13.74
CA ASN A 169 15.89 -6.04 -14.30
C ASN A 169 16.72 -5.37 -15.38
N ALA A 170 17.52 -6.11 -16.18
CA ALA A 170 18.35 -5.57 -17.22
C ALA A 170 17.58 -4.72 -18.28
N HIS A 171 16.28 -4.90 -18.41
CA HIS A 171 15.44 -4.26 -19.45
C HIS A 171 14.37 -3.31 -18.87
N ARG A 172 14.22 -3.26 -17.54
CA ARG A 172 13.17 -2.49 -16.85
C ARG A 172 13.74 -1.79 -15.64
N PRO A 173 13.54 -0.48 -15.48
CA PRO A 173 13.86 0.21 -14.23
C PRO A 173 13.02 -0.38 -13.10
N SER A 174 13.47 -0.23 -11.86
CA SER A 174 12.65 -0.54 -10.70
C SER A 174 11.44 0.39 -10.62
N LEU A 175 10.39 -0.04 -9.92
CA LEU A 175 9.23 0.81 -9.66
C LEU A 175 9.59 1.99 -8.74
N GLU A 176 10.63 1.87 -7.90
CA GLU A 176 11.16 3.01 -7.14
C GLU A 176 11.72 4.10 -8.07
N LEU A 177 12.51 3.73 -9.10
CA LEU A 177 13.00 4.69 -10.10
C LEU A 177 11.86 5.32 -10.91
N MET A 178 10.82 4.55 -11.24
CA MET A 178 9.60 5.07 -11.86
C MET A 178 8.91 6.09 -10.94
N TRP A 179 8.78 5.76 -9.66
CA TRP A 179 8.19 6.66 -8.66
C TRP A 179 8.93 7.98 -8.58
N ASP A 180 10.26 7.92 -8.42
CA ASP A 180 11.10 9.12 -8.35
C ASP A 180 10.99 9.97 -9.62
N ALA A 181 10.93 9.35 -10.79
CA ALA A 181 10.74 10.08 -12.06
C ALA A 181 9.34 10.75 -12.15
N LEU A 182 8.29 10.14 -11.63
CA LEU A 182 6.94 10.75 -11.56
C LEU A 182 6.92 11.93 -10.58
N LEU A 183 7.51 11.76 -9.39
CA LEU A 183 7.61 12.79 -8.35
C LEU A 183 8.42 13.99 -8.82
N GLU A 184 9.54 13.76 -9.51
CA GLU A 184 10.40 14.81 -10.07
C GLU A 184 9.67 15.65 -11.14
N LYS A 185 8.76 15.04 -11.90
CA LYS A 185 7.88 15.73 -12.87
C LYS A 185 6.69 16.43 -12.23
N GLY A 186 6.65 16.52 -10.90
CA GLY A 186 5.62 17.25 -10.15
C GLY A 186 4.34 16.47 -9.89
N MET A 187 4.31 15.17 -10.17
CA MET A 187 3.13 14.36 -9.90
C MET A 187 3.01 14.06 -8.39
N THR A 188 1.83 14.28 -7.79
CA THR A 188 1.52 13.80 -6.45
C THR A 188 1.00 12.37 -6.58
N ILE A 189 1.89 11.39 -6.29
CA ILE A 189 1.56 9.97 -6.41
C ILE A 189 2.22 9.17 -5.28
N TYR A 190 1.49 8.23 -4.71
CA TYR A 190 1.87 7.43 -3.56
C TYR A 190 2.10 5.96 -3.95
N GLY A 191 3.13 5.37 -3.36
CA GLY A 191 3.52 3.98 -3.62
C GLY A 191 2.82 3.01 -2.69
N VAL A 192 2.07 2.05 -3.26
CA VAL A 192 1.34 1.00 -2.55
C VAL A 192 2.12 -0.30 -2.60
N SER A 193 2.07 -1.10 -1.53
CA SER A 193 2.58 -2.47 -1.49
C SER A 193 1.42 -3.45 -1.37
N SER A 194 1.46 -4.54 -2.17
CA SER A 194 0.38 -5.53 -2.25
C SER A 194 0.92 -6.95 -2.49
N ASP A 195 0.03 -7.94 -2.34
CA ASP A 195 0.35 -9.35 -2.56
C ASP A 195 0.13 -9.80 -4.01
N ASP A 196 -0.98 -9.38 -4.63
CA ASP A 196 -1.48 -9.95 -5.89
C ASP A 196 -1.55 -11.49 -5.82
N ALA A 197 -2.05 -11.97 -4.68
CA ALA A 197 -1.99 -13.38 -4.33
C ALA A 197 -3.08 -14.17 -5.05
N HIS A 198 -2.71 -15.35 -5.56
CA HIS A 198 -3.59 -16.29 -6.25
C HIS A 198 -3.53 -17.70 -5.66
N LYS A 199 -2.51 -18.00 -4.83
CA LYS A 199 -2.24 -19.34 -4.33
C LYS A 199 -2.20 -19.36 -2.81
N LEU A 200 -3.13 -20.09 -2.21
CA LEU A 200 -3.20 -20.36 -0.78
C LEU A 200 -3.08 -21.87 -0.47
N LYS A 201 -3.21 -22.73 -1.48
CA LYS A 201 -3.08 -24.19 -1.31
C LYS A 201 -1.66 -24.70 -1.58
N LYS A 202 -0.90 -24.00 -2.43
CA LYS A 202 0.49 -24.31 -2.73
C LYS A 202 1.39 -23.15 -2.31
N TRP A 203 2.34 -23.42 -1.45
CA TRP A 203 3.24 -22.43 -0.86
C TRP A 203 4.66 -22.56 -1.39
N GLY A 204 5.36 -21.45 -1.55
CA GLY A 204 6.76 -21.41 -1.97
C GLY A 204 7.19 -20.04 -2.46
N GLU A 205 8.50 -19.81 -2.52
CA GLU A 205 9.07 -18.51 -2.91
C GLU A 205 8.66 -18.08 -4.33
N LYS A 206 8.45 -19.05 -5.23
CA LYS A 206 8.05 -18.82 -6.63
C LYS A 206 6.55 -18.76 -6.85
N GLU A 207 5.76 -18.99 -5.80
CA GLU A 207 4.31 -18.94 -5.87
C GLU A 207 3.81 -17.52 -5.49
N ASN A 208 2.68 -17.13 -6.04
CA ASN A 208 2.02 -15.86 -5.72
C ASN A 208 1.12 -16.01 -4.48
N ASN A 209 1.77 -16.16 -3.33
CA ASN A 209 1.13 -16.35 -2.03
C ASN A 209 0.86 -15.01 -1.33
N PRO A 210 -0.14 -14.93 -0.42
CA PRO A 210 -0.40 -13.77 0.41
C PRO A 210 0.64 -13.59 1.53
N GLY A 211 0.62 -12.39 2.15
CA GLY A 211 1.44 -12.07 3.32
C GLY A 211 2.84 -11.57 3.01
N ARG A 212 3.07 -11.06 1.81
CA ARG A 212 4.39 -10.63 1.33
C ARG A 212 4.51 -9.15 1.04
N GLY A 213 3.38 -8.47 0.90
CA GLY A 213 3.32 -7.04 0.67
C GLY A 213 2.03 -6.46 1.22
N TRP A 214 2.12 -5.36 1.98
CA TRP A 214 0.96 -4.71 2.58
C TRP A 214 1.15 -3.22 2.78
N VAL A 215 0.07 -2.54 3.09
CA VAL A 215 0.09 -1.16 3.55
C VAL A 215 -0.25 -1.07 5.02
N MET A 216 0.35 -0.12 5.70
CA MET A 216 -0.03 0.31 7.05
C MET A 216 -0.66 1.69 6.93
N VAL A 217 -1.97 1.77 7.10
CA VAL A 217 -2.74 3.01 6.92
C VAL A 217 -3.05 3.65 8.26
N ARG A 218 -2.71 4.92 8.41
CA ARG A 218 -2.97 5.70 9.63
C ARG A 218 -4.30 6.43 9.50
N SER A 219 -5.33 5.89 10.11
CA SER A 219 -6.70 6.42 10.02
C SER A 219 -7.34 6.63 11.39
N LYS A 220 -8.36 7.50 11.46
CA LYS A 220 -9.16 7.72 12.67
C LYS A 220 -10.14 6.59 12.94
N LYS A 221 -10.58 5.89 11.89
CA LYS A 221 -11.56 4.80 11.94
C LYS A 221 -11.19 3.70 10.95
N LEU A 222 -11.53 2.48 11.28
CA LEU A 222 -11.53 1.37 10.35
C LEU A 222 -12.85 1.40 9.57
N SER A 223 -12.86 2.14 8.47
CA SER A 223 -13.96 2.17 7.50
C SER A 223 -13.40 2.43 6.11
N SER A 224 -14.08 1.93 5.07
CA SER A 224 -13.64 2.07 3.68
C SER A 224 -13.35 3.52 3.31
N ASP A 225 -14.24 4.45 3.67
CA ASP A 225 -14.07 5.88 3.39
C ASP A 225 -12.88 6.50 4.14
N SER A 226 -12.72 6.16 5.43
CA SER A 226 -11.63 6.71 6.25
C SER A 226 -10.27 6.20 5.80
N LEU A 227 -10.17 4.93 5.43
CA LEU A 227 -8.95 4.33 4.87
C LEU A 227 -8.61 4.95 3.51
N THR A 228 -9.59 5.04 2.61
CA THR A 228 -9.42 5.67 1.28
C THR A 228 -8.97 7.12 1.41
N ALA A 229 -9.63 7.91 2.27
CA ALA A 229 -9.27 9.31 2.51
C ALA A 229 -7.86 9.47 3.11
N ALA A 230 -7.43 8.53 3.96
CA ALA A 230 -6.08 8.53 4.51
C ALA A 230 -5.04 8.18 3.43
N MET A 231 -5.31 7.18 2.59
CA MET A 231 -4.41 6.78 1.50
C MET A 231 -4.26 7.89 0.45
N LEU A 232 -5.33 8.60 0.10
CA LEU A 232 -5.30 9.76 -0.81
C LEU A 232 -4.47 10.94 -0.27
N LYS A 233 -4.21 10.99 1.04
CA LYS A 233 -3.34 11.99 1.70
C LYS A 233 -1.92 11.47 1.94
N GLY A 234 -1.63 10.24 1.53
CA GLY A 234 -0.37 9.57 1.83
C GLY A 234 -0.21 9.23 3.33
N ASP A 235 -1.28 9.22 4.13
CA ASP A 235 -1.23 8.82 5.56
C ASP A 235 -1.08 7.30 5.71
N PHE A 236 -0.08 6.74 5.04
CA PHE A 236 0.27 5.33 5.10
C PHE A 236 1.75 5.11 4.77
N TYR A 237 2.25 3.94 5.06
CA TYR A 237 3.50 3.44 4.50
C TYR A 237 3.29 2.05 3.89
N SER A 238 4.15 1.69 2.96
CA SER A 238 4.17 0.39 2.30
C SER A 238 5.23 -0.51 2.92
N SER A 239 4.97 -1.80 3.04
CA SER A 239 5.90 -2.75 3.66
C SER A 239 5.96 -4.07 2.90
N SER A 240 7.13 -4.69 2.95
CA SER A 240 7.38 -6.10 2.60
C SER A 240 8.08 -6.85 3.74
N GLY A 241 7.81 -6.44 5.01
CA GLY A 241 8.36 -7.09 6.20
C GLY A 241 8.78 -6.14 7.32
N VAL A 242 9.13 -4.90 7.04
CA VAL A 242 9.55 -3.93 8.06
C VAL A 242 8.35 -3.21 8.66
N MET A 243 8.24 -3.20 9.98
CA MET A 243 7.20 -2.50 10.73
C MET A 243 7.77 -1.24 11.38
N LEU A 244 7.05 -0.11 11.25
CA LEU A 244 7.44 1.14 11.88
C LEU A 244 6.70 1.33 13.21
N GLU A 245 7.44 1.74 14.24
CA GLU A 245 6.90 2.17 15.53
C GLU A 245 6.37 3.60 15.45
N LYS A 246 7.15 4.47 14.82
CA LYS A 246 6.85 5.88 14.66
C LYS A 246 7.04 6.30 13.21
N LEU A 247 6.13 7.11 12.70
CA LEU A 247 6.29 7.84 11.44
C LEU A 247 5.65 9.22 11.57
N GLU A 248 6.48 10.24 11.64
CA GLU A 248 6.06 11.63 11.57
C GLU A 248 6.50 12.25 10.24
N ARG A 249 5.55 12.88 9.56
CA ARG A 249 5.76 13.55 8.27
C ARG A 249 5.32 14.99 8.38
N GLY A 250 6.28 15.92 8.33
CA GLY A 250 6.02 17.36 8.24
C GLY A 250 6.13 17.85 6.79
N ALA A 251 5.94 19.15 6.59
CA ALA A 251 6.02 19.74 5.23
C ALA A 251 7.36 19.50 4.53
N ASN A 252 8.45 19.35 5.28
CA ASN A 252 9.80 19.20 4.72
C ASN A 252 10.70 18.25 5.52
N HIS A 253 10.13 17.44 6.39
CA HIS A 253 10.90 16.50 7.19
C HIS A 253 10.15 15.18 7.38
N ILE A 254 10.92 14.13 7.60
CA ILE A 254 10.43 12.82 8.01
C ILE A 254 11.25 12.38 9.21
N GLU A 255 10.56 11.91 10.25
CA GLU A 255 11.13 11.21 11.40
C GLU A 255 10.45 9.85 11.51
N LEU A 256 11.24 8.80 11.68
CA LEU A 256 10.72 7.45 11.80
C LEU A 256 11.55 6.60 12.76
N SER A 257 10.89 5.59 13.34
CA SER A 257 11.56 4.49 14.03
C SER A 257 10.94 3.15 13.64
N VAL A 258 11.77 2.11 13.65
CA VAL A 258 11.40 0.73 13.33
C VAL A 258 10.94 0.03 14.60
N ASN A 259 9.82 -0.66 14.56
CA ASN A 259 9.40 -1.60 15.59
C ASN A 259 10.15 -2.92 15.38
N GLU A 260 11.26 -3.07 16.10
CA GLU A 260 12.15 -4.24 15.97
C GLU A 260 11.43 -5.54 16.32
N LYS A 261 10.57 -5.52 17.36
CA LYS A 261 9.84 -6.71 17.82
C LYS A 261 8.83 -7.17 16.77
N GLU A 262 8.02 -6.27 16.26
CA GLU A 262 7.03 -6.60 15.23
C GLU A 262 7.71 -6.96 13.90
N THR A 263 8.77 -6.25 13.52
CA THR A 263 9.59 -6.61 12.36
C THR A 263 10.13 -8.03 12.49
N ALA A 264 10.69 -8.40 13.64
CA ALA A 264 11.19 -9.75 13.87
C ALA A 264 10.06 -10.79 13.80
N CYS A 265 8.87 -10.49 14.30
CA CYS A 265 7.69 -11.38 14.18
C CYS A 265 7.28 -11.59 12.71
N GLU A 266 7.20 -10.51 11.91
CA GLU A 266 6.89 -10.63 10.48
C GLU A 266 7.94 -11.46 9.74
N LEU A 267 9.22 -11.20 9.99
CA LEU A 267 10.34 -11.91 9.34
C LEU A 267 10.44 -13.39 9.75
N ALA A 268 9.89 -13.77 10.89
CA ALA A 268 9.81 -15.16 11.32
C ALA A 268 8.68 -15.96 10.63
N SER A 269 7.80 -15.30 9.90
CA SER A 269 6.72 -15.94 9.15
C SER A 269 7.28 -16.82 8.03
N GLU A 270 6.80 -18.06 7.97
CA GLU A 270 7.14 -19.00 6.89
C GLU A 270 6.57 -18.57 5.52
N PHE A 271 5.65 -17.60 5.50
CA PHE A 271 5.00 -17.09 4.29
C PHE A 271 5.76 -15.94 3.65
N LEU A 272 6.63 -15.27 4.41
CA LEU A 272 7.33 -14.08 3.99
C LEU A 272 8.71 -14.40 3.41
N PHE A 273 8.90 -14.08 2.13
CA PHE A 273 10.18 -14.23 1.44
C PHE A 273 10.72 -12.84 1.08
N GLY A 274 11.84 -12.47 1.70
CA GLY A 274 12.54 -11.23 1.36
C GLY A 274 13.22 -11.30 0.00
N ARG A 275 13.56 -10.14 -0.55
CA ARG A 275 14.34 -10.05 -1.78
C ARG A 275 15.71 -10.68 -1.61
N PRO A 276 16.13 -11.65 -2.45
CA PRO A 276 17.48 -12.19 -2.40
C PRO A 276 18.51 -11.15 -2.85
N VAL A 277 19.61 -11.06 -2.13
CA VAL A 277 20.76 -10.21 -2.47
C VAL A 277 22.06 -10.96 -2.31
N SER A 278 23.06 -10.63 -3.15
CA SER A 278 24.33 -11.37 -3.16
C SER A 278 25.33 -10.89 -2.12
N LYS A 279 25.22 -9.65 -1.65
CA LYS A 279 26.15 -9.02 -0.71
C LYS A 279 25.49 -7.85 0.03
N GLY A 280 26.08 -7.45 1.14
CA GLY A 280 25.73 -6.27 1.93
C GLY A 280 25.87 -6.53 3.43
N GLU A 281 26.03 -5.47 4.20
CA GLU A 281 26.08 -5.53 5.67
C GLU A 281 24.71 -5.90 6.23
N LEU A 282 24.70 -6.70 7.30
CA LEU A 282 23.48 -7.03 8.04
C LEU A 282 23.04 -5.84 8.88
N GLY A 283 21.74 -5.68 9.05
CA GLY A 283 21.20 -4.61 9.90
C GLY A 283 20.01 -3.89 9.29
N THR A 284 19.70 -2.75 9.88
CA THR A 284 18.65 -1.85 9.45
C THR A 284 19.28 -0.55 8.94
N PHE A 285 18.90 -0.16 7.72
CA PHE A 285 19.39 1.03 7.05
C PHE A 285 18.19 1.91 6.69
N ILE A 286 18.29 3.20 7.01
CA ILE A 286 17.25 4.19 6.73
C ILE A 286 17.83 5.20 5.77
N GLU A 287 17.27 5.25 4.56
CA GLU A 287 17.68 6.16 3.49
C GLU A 287 16.65 7.26 3.31
N PHE A 288 17.10 8.52 3.27
CA PHE A 288 16.28 9.67 2.91
C PHE A 288 16.55 10.06 1.47
N ILE A 289 15.51 10.06 0.65
CA ILE A 289 15.57 10.10 -0.80
C ILE A 289 14.79 11.31 -1.30
N GLY A 290 15.40 12.10 -2.16
CA GLY A 290 14.82 13.29 -2.79
C GLY A 290 14.77 13.21 -4.32
N PRO A 291 14.66 14.36 -5.01
CA PRO A 291 14.51 14.44 -6.45
C PRO A 291 15.51 13.58 -7.23
N GLY A 292 15.01 12.95 -8.29
CA GLY A 292 15.77 12.02 -9.12
C GLY A 292 16.18 10.71 -8.43
N GLY A 293 15.56 10.37 -7.27
CA GLY A 293 15.93 9.20 -6.49
C GLY A 293 17.26 9.32 -5.75
N LYS A 294 17.76 10.56 -5.59
CA LYS A 294 19.03 10.84 -4.92
C LYS A 294 18.94 10.53 -3.43
N VAL A 295 19.77 9.62 -2.94
CA VAL A 295 19.93 9.38 -1.50
C VAL A 295 20.72 10.55 -0.90
N HIS A 296 20.08 11.34 -0.04
CA HIS A 296 20.72 12.46 0.66
C HIS A 296 21.46 12.01 1.90
N LYS A 297 20.91 11.03 2.61
CA LYS A 297 21.49 10.51 3.85
C LYS A 297 21.07 9.07 4.08
N THR A 298 22.01 8.28 4.56
CA THR A 298 21.78 6.93 5.05
C THR A 298 22.15 6.89 6.53
N PHE A 299 21.28 6.30 7.33
CA PHE A 299 21.51 6.02 8.75
C PHE A 299 21.48 4.51 8.95
N THR A 300 22.35 4.01 9.83
CA THR A 300 22.32 2.64 10.33
C THR A 300 21.68 2.63 11.70
N GLY A 301 20.71 1.75 11.92
CA GLY A 301 19.98 1.64 13.19
C GLY A 301 18.46 1.74 13.02
N LEU A 302 17.77 1.85 14.15
CA LEU A 302 16.32 1.71 14.21
C LEU A 302 15.56 3.04 14.15
N SER A 303 16.22 4.19 14.20
CA SER A 303 15.55 5.48 14.15
C SER A 303 16.39 6.52 13.42
N ALA A 304 15.72 7.41 12.71
CA ALA A 304 16.35 8.52 12.02
C ALA A 304 15.35 9.64 11.75
N SER A 305 15.89 10.84 11.57
CA SER A 305 15.15 11.98 11.07
C SER A 305 15.98 12.75 10.05
N TYR A 306 15.29 13.35 9.08
CA TYR A 306 15.93 14.20 8.08
C TYR A 306 14.99 15.31 7.63
N LYS A 307 15.58 16.49 7.39
CA LYS A 307 14.89 17.66 6.86
C LYS A 307 15.52 18.09 5.53
N THR A 308 14.68 18.42 4.57
CA THR A 308 15.11 18.84 3.24
C THR A 308 14.65 20.24 2.88
N LYS A 309 15.31 20.83 1.86
CA LYS A 309 14.82 22.01 1.12
C LYS A 309 14.46 21.65 -0.32
N GLU A 310 14.64 20.39 -0.71
CA GLU A 310 14.34 19.89 -2.04
C GLU A 310 12.81 19.76 -2.25
N ALA A 311 12.35 19.62 -3.49
CA ALA A 311 10.94 19.60 -3.84
C ALA A 311 10.12 18.51 -3.15
N TYR A 312 10.74 17.37 -2.85
CA TYR A 312 10.13 16.29 -2.06
C TYR A 312 11.16 15.52 -1.25
N LEU A 313 10.67 14.78 -0.26
CA LEU A 313 11.44 13.83 0.54
C LEU A 313 10.59 12.58 0.80
N ARG A 314 11.18 11.41 0.60
CA ARG A 314 10.66 10.12 1.05
C ARG A 314 11.72 9.35 1.82
N ALA A 315 11.31 8.37 2.61
CA ALA A 315 12.27 7.48 3.26
C ALA A 315 12.04 6.02 2.84
N LYS A 316 13.14 5.27 2.84
CA LYS A 316 13.15 3.82 2.66
C LYS A 316 13.91 3.20 3.82
N VAL A 317 13.30 2.20 4.44
CA VAL A 317 13.95 1.36 5.43
C VAL A 317 14.27 0.02 4.79
N THR A 318 15.52 -0.41 4.89
CA THR A 318 15.99 -1.72 4.44
C THR A 318 16.43 -2.52 5.65
N ARG A 319 15.77 -3.65 5.91
CA ARG A 319 16.23 -4.65 6.86
C ARG A 319 16.91 -5.78 6.10
N ARG A 320 18.21 -5.97 6.31
CA ARG A 320 18.98 -7.05 5.69
C ARG A 320 19.35 -8.10 6.74
N VAL A 321 18.97 -9.33 6.46
CA VAL A 321 19.20 -10.47 7.35
C VAL A 321 19.89 -11.61 6.60
N LYS A 322 20.52 -12.51 7.36
CA LYS A 322 21.07 -13.75 6.86
C LYS A 322 20.15 -14.90 7.26
N ASN A 323 19.65 -15.64 6.29
CA ASN A 323 18.83 -16.81 6.52
C ASN A 323 19.67 -17.99 7.06
N LYS A 324 18.98 -19.03 7.53
CA LYS A 324 19.64 -20.27 8.04
C LYS A 324 20.50 -20.97 6.99
N ASP A 325 20.12 -20.87 5.71
CA ASP A 325 20.87 -21.41 4.57
C ASP A 325 22.08 -20.55 4.16
N GLY A 326 22.32 -19.44 4.87
CA GLY A 326 23.39 -18.49 4.58
C GLY A 326 23.07 -17.42 3.55
N SER A 327 21.94 -17.50 2.86
CA SER A 327 21.50 -16.49 1.89
C SER A 327 21.16 -15.16 2.57
N LEU A 328 21.42 -14.06 1.86
CA LEU A 328 21.04 -12.72 2.33
C LEU A 328 19.68 -12.35 1.75
N ARG A 329 18.85 -11.76 2.60
CA ARG A 329 17.51 -11.27 2.24
C ARG A 329 17.29 -9.84 2.71
N GLU A 330 16.59 -9.06 1.90
CA GLU A 330 16.17 -7.72 2.23
C GLU A 330 14.66 -7.61 2.32
N TYR A 331 14.22 -6.88 3.33
CA TYR A 331 12.83 -6.52 3.59
C TYR A 331 12.75 -5.00 3.73
N TYR A 332 11.63 -4.42 3.37
CA TYR A 332 11.53 -2.99 3.21
C TYR A 332 10.31 -2.39 3.91
N ALA A 333 10.44 -1.10 4.26
CA ALA A 333 9.32 -0.18 4.39
C ALA A 333 9.60 1.06 3.55
N TRP A 334 8.57 1.61 2.90
CA TRP A 334 8.64 2.84 2.11
C TRP A 334 7.62 3.84 2.65
N THR A 335 8.10 5.01 3.10
CA THR A 335 7.20 6.10 3.50
C THR A 335 6.69 6.82 2.27
N GLN A 336 5.50 7.41 2.37
CA GLN A 336 5.02 8.29 1.32
C GLN A 336 5.80 9.61 1.32
N PRO A 337 5.95 10.26 0.15
CA PRO A 337 6.67 11.52 0.05
C PRO A 337 5.98 12.64 0.85
N VAL A 338 6.78 13.57 1.35
CA VAL A 338 6.36 14.90 1.76
C VAL A 338 6.82 15.90 0.71
N PHE A 339 6.02 16.92 0.45
CA PHE A 339 6.27 17.92 -0.57
C PHE A 339 6.50 19.28 0.08
N THR A 340 7.56 19.97 -0.32
CA THR A 340 7.93 21.28 0.27
C THR A 340 7.14 22.45 -0.32
N ASP A 341 6.49 22.22 -1.46
CA ASP A 341 5.65 23.20 -2.18
C ASP A 341 4.17 23.11 -1.81
N GLY A 342 3.82 22.30 -0.82
CA GLY A 342 2.44 22.18 -0.29
C GLY A 342 1.49 21.33 -1.13
N ARG A 343 2.01 20.55 -2.09
CA ARG A 343 1.22 19.56 -2.85
C ARG A 343 0.59 18.49 -1.97
#